data_1e01b87143633274c20d33d1810b2136
#
_entry.id   1e01b87143633274c20d33d1810b2136
#
_cell.length_a   1.000
_cell.length_b   1.000
_cell.length_c   1.000
_cell.angle_alpha   90.00
_cell.angle_beta   90.00
_cell.angle_gamma   90.00
#
_symmetry.space_group_name_H-M   'P 1'
#
loop_
_entity.id
_entity.type
_entity.pdbx_description
1 polymer ?
#
loop_
_entity_poly.entity_id
_entity_poly.type
_entity_poly.pdbx_seq_one_letter_code
_entity_poly.pdbx_strand_id
1 'polypeptide(L)'
;MRTNLITFGSHGSYIDAVNRLVRQTNALNIFTEVKGYTAEYLQGDEYFMNKHCSFINNNRRGFGYWIWKPYIIKQWMDKMEDGDVLFYIDVGCELGIENRDKLIECIDLVKTVKTNKIMATHSAGQIEIKWCKKDLIXKLGMDDEDFLNSTQIQSGIILLLVCPETRKLVNEWXDISCDYHNIDDSPSVSKNYDSFVEHRHDQSVFSMLAKKYKLISDNMLLEDVVYIFRNRGGISRLKEWISIYGTSAKKSMQIQF
;
A
#
# COMPACT_ATOMS: atom_id res chain seq x y z
N MET A 1 12.99 18.95 5.53
CA MET A 1 12.24 17.69 5.72
C MET A 1 10.93 17.80 4.94
N ARG A 2 10.71 16.88 4.01
CA ARG A 2 9.55 16.90 3.12
C ARG A 2 8.58 15.79 3.49
N THR A 3 7.29 16.03 3.24
CA THR A 3 6.25 15.01 3.39
C THR A 3 5.50 14.94 2.06
N ASN A 4 5.59 13.81 1.38
CA ASN A 4 5.03 13.65 0.04
C ASN A 4 3.98 12.54 0.03
N LEU A 5 2.97 12.69 -0.85
CA LEU A 5 1.97 11.65 -1.05
C LEU A 5 1.96 11.23 -2.52
N ILE A 6 1.91 9.92 -2.76
CA ILE A 6 1.76 9.38 -4.11
C ILE A 6 0.60 8.38 -4.16
N THR A 7 -0.02 8.29 -5.33
CA THR A 7 -1.08 7.32 -5.61
C THR A 7 -1.00 6.91 -7.07
N PHE A 8 -1.74 5.86 -7.46
CA PHE A 8 -1.72 5.35 -8.83
C PHE A 8 -3.12 4.91 -9.25
N GLY A 9 -3.51 5.28 -10.47
CA GLY A 9 -4.70 4.76 -11.13
C GLY A 9 -4.39 4.51 -12.60
N SER A 10 -4.62 3.28 -13.07
CA SER A 10 -4.09 2.89 -14.38
C SER A 10 -4.73 3.67 -15.55
N HIS A 11 -6.03 3.56 -15.72
CA HIS A 11 -6.73 4.16 -16.85
C HIS A 11 -8.23 4.22 -16.59
N GLY A 12 -8.98 4.88 -17.46
CA GLY A 12 -10.44 4.98 -17.35
C GLY A 12 -10.85 5.71 -16.08
N SER A 13 -11.85 5.18 -15.38
CA SER A 13 -12.37 5.80 -14.15
C SER A 13 -11.32 5.91 -13.05
N TYR A 14 -10.28 5.08 -13.10
CA TYR A 14 -9.17 5.20 -12.14
C TYR A 14 -8.44 6.53 -12.27
N ILE A 15 -8.39 7.13 -13.47
CA ILE A 15 -7.79 8.46 -13.66
C ILE A 15 -8.64 9.51 -12.94
N ASP A 16 -9.98 9.40 -13.03
CA ASP A 16 -10.87 10.29 -12.28
C ASP A 16 -10.68 10.12 -10.77
N ALA A 17 -10.46 8.90 -10.31
CA ALA A 17 -10.19 8.63 -8.91
C ALA A 17 -8.85 9.25 -8.48
N VAL A 18 -7.81 9.18 -9.33
CA VAL A 18 -6.52 9.87 -9.08
C VAL A 18 -6.77 11.37 -8.89
N ASN A 19 -7.50 11.98 -9.81
CA ASN A 19 -7.76 13.43 -9.76
C ASN A 19 -8.53 13.79 -8.48
N ARG A 20 -9.52 12.98 -8.10
CA ARG A 20 -10.27 13.18 -6.85
C ARG A 20 -9.35 13.14 -5.64
N LEU A 21 -8.53 12.09 -5.54
CA LEU A 21 -7.65 11.92 -4.37
C LEU A 21 -6.59 13.02 -4.30
N VAL A 22 -6.04 13.43 -5.45
CA VAL A 22 -5.08 14.54 -5.50
C VAL A 22 -5.74 15.82 -4.99
N ARG A 23 -6.98 16.11 -5.42
CA ARG A 23 -7.71 17.30 -4.92
C ARG A 23 -7.92 17.22 -3.41
N GLN A 24 -8.35 16.07 -2.89
CA GLN A 24 -8.55 15.87 -1.45
C GLN A 24 -7.25 16.08 -0.67
N THR A 25 -6.17 15.53 -1.18
CA THR A 25 -4.86 15.64 -0.54
C THR A 25 -4.36 17.09 -0.53
N ASN A 26 -4.48 17.79 -1.65
CA ASN A 26 -4.07 19.19 -1.74
C ASN A 26 -4.89 20.08 -0.80
N ALA A 27 -6.17 19.77 -0.61
CA ALA A 27 -7.03 20.53 0.29
C ALA A 27 -6.57 20.44 1.76
N LEU A 28 -5.84 19.37 2.13
CA LEU A 28 -5.30 19.23 3.48
C LEU A 28 -4.16 20.24 3.76
N ASN A 29 -3.47 20.65 2.73
CA ASN A 29 -2.36 21.63 2.83
C ASN A 29 -1.29 21.20 3.85
N ILE A 30 -0.85 19.95 3.78
CA ILE A 30 0.20 19.42 4.66
C ILE A 30 1.34 18.76 3.89
N PHE A 31 1.13 18.43 2.61
CA PHE A 31 2.14 17.73 1.82
C PHE A 31 2.99 18.70 1.00
N THR A 32 4.30 18.44 0.96
CA THR A 32 5.24 19.20 0.14
C THR A 32 4.95 18.95 -1.34
N GLU A 33 4.77 17.68 -1.70
CA GLU A 33 4.40 17.27 -3.06
C GLU A 33 3.33 16.19 -3.02
N VAL A 34 2.42 16.25 -3.99
CA VAL A 34 1.37 15.25 -4.20
C VAL A 34 1.46 14.79 -5.66
N LYS A 35 1.59 13.50 -5.88
CA LYS A 35 1.74 12.96 -7.24
C LYS A 35 0.74 11.83 -7.50
N GLY A 36 -0.12 12.03 -8.49
CA GLY A 36 -0.96 10.97 -9.03
C GLY A 36 -0.29 10.37 -10.27
N TYR A 37 0.00 9.07 -10.22
CA TYR A 37 0.57 8.33 -11.34
C TYR A 37 -0.54 7.66 -12.14
N THR A 38 -0.29 7.46 -13.44
CA THR A 38 -1.20 6.73 -14.33
C THR A 38 -0.41 5.71 -15.15
N ALA A 39 -1.12 4.86 -15.90
CA ALA A 39 -0.47 3.92 -16.81
C ALA A 39 0.41 4.65 -17.84
N GLU A 40 -0.01 5.83 -18.27
CA GLU A 40 0.77 6.63 -19.24
C GLU A 40 2.18 6.93 -18.72
N TYR A 41 2.31 7.23 -17.43
CA TYR A 41 3.62 7.44 -16.81
C TYR A 41 4.51 6.20 -16.96
N LEU A 42 3.95 5.02 -16.64
CA LEU A 42 4.71 3.77 -16.74
C LEU A 42 5.02 3.40 -18.19
N GLN A 43 4.10 3.67 -19.12
CA GLN A 43 4.31 3.44 -20.55
C GLN A 43 5.46 4.29 -21.10
N GLY A 44 5.69 5.46 -20.51
CA GLY A 44 6.83 6.33 -20.86
C GLY A 44 8.14 5.90 -20.22
N ASP A 45 8.12 4.95 -19.31
CA ASP A 45 9.32 4.45 -18.64
C ASP A 45 9.86 3.23 -19.38
N GLU A 46 10.87 3.46 -20.23
CA GLU A 46 11.42 2.42 -21.10
C GLU A 46 11.95 1.22 -20.30
N TYR A 47 12.64 1.48 -19.19
CA TYR A 47 13.17 0.39 -18.36
C TYR A 47 12.04 -0.47 -17.80
N PHE A 48 11.01 0.16 -17.24
CA PHE A 48 9.87 -0.55 -16.65
C PHE A 48 9.13 -1.37 -17.72
N MET A 49 8.86 -0.75 -18.86
CA MET A 49 8.09 -1.42 -19.92
C MET A 49 8.88 -2.57 -20.56
N ASN A 50 10.18 -2.39 -20.80
CA ASN A 50 10.99 -3.48 -21.36
C ASN A 50 10.96 -4.72 -20.44
N LYS A 51 10.90 -4.49 -19.13
CA LYS A 51 10.93 -5.58 -18.15
C LYS A 51 9.54 -6.19 -17.92
N HIS A 52 8.50 -5.38 -17.86
CA HIS A 52 7.21 -5.81 -17.33
C HIS A 52 6.03 -5.76 -18.32
N CYS A 53 6.20 -5.21 -19.51
CA CYS A 53 5.09 -5.02 -20.46
C CYS A 53 4.36 -6.32 -20.76
N SER A 54 5.10 -7.38 -21.10
CA SER A 54 4.50 -8.69 -21.41
C SER A 54 3.69 -9.24 -20.23
N PHE A 55 4.25 -9.12 -19.02
CA PHE A 55 3.56 -9.59 -17.83
C PHE A 55 2.26 -8.82 -17.58
N ILE A 56 2.31 -7.49 -17.71
CA ILE A 56 1.14 -6.63 -17.50
C ILE A 56 0.06 -6.93 -18.54
N ASN A 57 0.45 -7.07 -19.81
CA ASN A 57 -0.51 -7.32 -20.90
C ASN A 57 -1.23 -8.66 -20.74
N ASN A 58 -0.54 -9.64 -20.17
CA ASN A 58 -1.11 -10.96 -19.93
C ASN A 58 -1.86 -11.08 -18.60
N ASN A 59 -1.74 -10.09 -17.73
CA ASN A 59 -2.31 -10.15 -16.37
C ASN A 59 -2.98 -8.82 -16.02
N ARG A 60 -4.26 -8.68 -16.40
CA ARG A 60 -5.00 -7.43 -16.23
C ARG A 60 -5.34 -7.12 -14.77
N ARG A 61 -5.45 -8.15 -13.92
CA ARG A 61 -5.73 -7.97 -12.50
C ARG A 61 -4.64 -7.07 -11.87
N GLY A 62 -5.07 -5.99 -11.20
CA GLY A 62 -4.14 -5.07 -10.55
C GLY A 62 -3.13 -4.41 -11.48
N PHE A 63 -3.40 -4.39 -12.81
CA PHE A 63 -2.46 -3.87 -13.81
C PHE A 63 -1.10 -4.58 -13.67
N GLY A 64 -1.13 -5.92 -13.80
CA GLY A 64 0.06 -6.78 -13.62
C GLY A 64 0.32 -7.11 -12.15
N TYR A 65 -0.73 -7.50 -11.44
CA TYR A 65 -0.64 -7.93 -10.03
C TYR A 65 0.13 -6.93 -9.17
N TRP A 66 -0.08 -5.63 -9.42
CA TRP A 66 0.49 -4.53 -8.64
C TRP A 66 2.02 -4.48 -8.68
N ILE A 67 2.67 -5.06 -9.71
CA ILE A 67 4.14 -5.01 -9.90
C ILE A 67 4.68 -3.57 -9.90
N TRP A 68 3.86 -2.63 -10.35
CA TRP A 68 4.22 -1.20 -10.43
C TRP A 68 4.35 -0.55 -9.05
N LYS A 69 3.69 -1.11 -8.02
CA LYS A 69 3.59 -0.42 -6.73
C LYS A 69 4.95 -0.24 -6.05
N PRO A 70 5.71 -1.31 -5.76
CA PRO A 70 7.04 -1.09 -5.16
C PRO A 70 7.94 -0.28 -6.09
N TYR A 71 7.75 -0.38 -7.40
CA TYR A 71 8.56 0.37 -8.37
C TYR A 71 8.38 1.87 -8.23
N ILE A 72 7.13 2.37 -8.25
CA ILE A 72 6.90 3.82 -8.12
C ILE A 72 7.25 4.34 -6.73
N ILE A 73 7.03 3.53 -5.70
CA ILE A 73 7.41 3.90 -4.33
C ILE A 73 8.94 4.07 -4.27
N LYS A 74 9.68 3.08 -4.81
CA LYS A 74 11.15 3.16 -4.86
C LYS A 74 11.62 4.40 -5.62
N GLN A 75 11.10 4.61 -6.84
CA GLN A 75 11.50 5.76 -7.66
C GLN A 75 11.28 7.08 -6.92
N TRP A 76 10.17 7.18 -6.18
CA TRP A 76 9.90 8.41 -5.45
C TRP A 76 10.87 8.56 -4.26
N MET A 77 11.11 7.46 -3.52
CA MET A 77 12.05 7.48 -2.39
C MET A 77 13.48 7.84 -2.85
N ASP A 78 13.87 7.43 -4.07
CA ASP A 78 15.20 7.75 -4.61
C ASP A 78 15.42 9.27 -4.79
N LYS A 79 14.34 10.04 -4.87
CA LYS A 79 14.38 11.52 -4.97
C LYS A 79 14.28 12.20 -3.61
N MET A 80 14.09 11.42 -2.52
CA MET A 80 13.87 11.94 -1.17
C MET A 80 15.11 11.71 -0.31
N GLU A 81 15.25 12.53 0.73
CA GLU A 81 16.34 12.43 1.68
C GLU A 81 15.92 11.61 2.91
N ASP A 82 16.87 11.00 3.59
CA ASP A 82 16.59 10.34 4.86
C ASP A 82 16.04 11.36 5.86
N GLY A 83 14.95 10.99 6.52
CA GLY A 83 14.20 11.89 7.39
C GLY A 83 12.93 12.44 6.78
N ASP A 84 12.79 12.37 5.47
CA ASP A 84 11.53 12.70 4.79
C ASP A 84 10.47 11.65 5.08
N VAL A 85 9.20 11.98 4.82
CA VAL A 85 8.08 11.05 5.00
C VAL A 85 7.37 10.85 3.66
N LEU A 86 7.11 9.61 3.30
CA LEU A 86 6.33 9.27 2.11
C LEU A 86 5.04 8.58 2.51
N PHE A 87 3.93 9.02 1.91
CA PHE A 87 2.63 8.41 2.10
C PHE A 87 2.16 7.86 0.75
N TYR A 88 2.03 6.54 0.64
CA TYR A 88 1.37 5.89 -0.48
C TYR A 88 -0.04 5.49 -0.05
N ILE A 89 -1.06 5.85 -0.85
CA ILE A 89 -2.40 5.31 -0.65
C ILE A 89 -3.02 4.90 -1.98
N ASP A 90 -3.74 3.78 -1.96
CA ASP A 90 -4.48 3.29 -3.12
C ASP A 90 -5.57 4.30 -3.51
N VAL A 91 -5.75 4.47 -4.80
CA VAL A 91 -6.65 5.48 -5.36
C VAL A 91 -8.12 5.30 -4.95
N GLY A 92 -8.49 4.09 -4.52
CA GLY A 92 -9.85 3.84 -4.02
C GLY A 92 -10.13 4.40 -2.63
N CYS A 93 -9.09 4.89 -1.96
CA CYS A 93 -9.22 5.52 -0.64
C CYS A 93 -9.61 6.99 -0.78
N GLU A 94 -10.08 7.58 0.32
CA GLU A 94 -10.36 9.01 0.38
C GLU A 94 -9.78 9.61 1.66
N LEU A 95 -9.44 10.91 1.57
CA LEU A 95 -8.93 11.70 2.70
C LEU A 95 -9.85 12.90 2.88
N GLY A 96 -10.26 13.15 4.12
CA GLY A 96 -11.14 14.28 4.45
C GLY A 96 -10.46 15.30 5.34
N ILE A 97 -10.85 16.55 5.16
CA ILE A 97 -10.33 17.69 5.94
C ILE A 97 -10.58 17.51 7.46
N GLU A 98 -11.64 16.81 7.80
CA GLU A 98 -12.01 16.55 9.20
C GLU A 98 -10.99 15.70 9.94
N ASN A 99 -10.16 14.94 9.22
CA ASN A 99 -9.12 14.08 9.82
C ASN A 99 -7.71 14.66 9.65
N ARG A 100 -7.60 15.94 9.24
CA ARG A 100 -6.32 16.59 8.97
C ARG A 100 -5.38 16.53 10.18
N ASP A 101 -5.86 16.90 11.36
CA ASP A 101 -5.00 16.95 12.55
C ASP A 101 -4.52 15.56 12.97
N LYS A 102 -5.36 14.54 12.81
CA LYS A 102 -4.97 13.15 13.09
C LYS A 102 -3.90 12.68 12.09
N LEU A 103 -4.01 13.10 10.83
CA LEU A 103 -2.99 12.74 9.83
C LEU A 103 -1.64 13.40 10.17
N ILE A 104 -1.66 14.66 10.58
CA ILE A 104 -0.44 15.35 11.06
C ILE A 104 0.18 14.56 12.23
N GLU A 105 -0.66 14.11 13.16
CA GLU A 105 -0.19 13.29 14.28
C GLU A 105 0.47 12.00 13.81
N CYS A 106 -0.11 11.32 12.82
CA CYS A 106 0.49 10.11 12.24
C CYS A 106 1.86 10.40 11.63
N ILE A 107 1.96 11.50 10.87
CA ILE A 107 3.21 11.92 10.24
C ILE A 107 4.29 12.18 11.30
N ASP A 108 3.93 12.89 12.38
CA ASP A 108 4.85 13.18 13.46
C ASP A 108 5.29 11.91 14.18
N LEU A 109 4.36 10.97 14.40
CA LEU A 109 4.67 9.70 15.06
C LEU A 109 5.69 8.89 14.25
N VAL A 110 5.50 8.78 12.92
CA VAL A 110 6.41 7.98 12.10
C VAL A 110 7.82 8.59 12.06
N LYS A 111 7.93 9.91 12.23
CA LYS A 111 9.22 10.62 12.30
C LYS A 111 9.95 10.39 13.62
N THR A 112 9.21 10.29 14.71
CA THR A 112 9.80 10.35 16.07
C THR A 112 10.07 8.99 16.68
N VAL A 113 9.38 7.94 16.24
CA VAL A 113 9.58 6.60 16.81
C VAL A 113 10.90 6.01 16.30
N LYS A 114 11.74 5.57 17.22
CA LYS A 114 13.10 5.10 16.89
C LYS A 114 13.11 3.76 16.13
N THR A 115 12.12 2.92 16.33
CA THR A 115 12.13 1.55 15.81
C THR A 115 11.13 1.30 14.70
N ASN A 116 9.91 1.77 14.84
CA ASN A 116 8.83 1.46 13.91
C ASN A 116 8.71 2.59 12.88
N LYS A 117 9.20 2.32 11.69
CA LYS A 117 9.37 3.32 10.62
C LYS A 117 8.20 3.39 9.66
N ILE A 118 7.21 2.51 9.83
CA ILE A 118 6.06 2.38 8.91
C ILE A 118 4.76 2.30 9.71
N MET A 119 3.79 3.14 9.36
CA MET A 119 2.40 2.96 9.77
C MET A 119 1.62 2.47 8.56
N ALA A 120 0.86 1.40 8.74
CA ALA A 120 0.01 0.84 7.70
C ALA A 120 -1.25 0.27 8.36
N THR A 121 -2.27 0.01 7.57
CA THR A 121 -3.51 -0.54 8.09
C THR A 121 -3.49 -2.07 8.03
N HIS A 122 -4.31 -2.70 8.86
CA HIS A 122 -4.42 -4.14 8.94
C HIS A 122 -5.63 -4.65 8.16
N SER A 123 -5.48 -5.81 7.54
CA SER A 123 -6.60 -6.49 6.85
C SER A 123 -7.42 -7.24 7.89
N ALA A 124 -8.47 -6.61 8.41
CA ALA A 124 -9.27 -7.18 9.48
C ALA A 124 -9.74 -8.61 9.15
N GLY A 125 -9.45 -9.54 10.04
CA GLY A 125 -9.83 -10.94 9.88
C GLY A 125 -9.01 -11.75 8.89
N GLN A 126 -7.99 -11.16 8.30
CA GLN A 126 -7.13 -11.86 7.32
C GLN A 126 -5.76 -12.16 7.93
N ILE A 127 -5.52 -13.44 8.26
CA ILE A 127 -4.23 -13.88 8.82
C ILE A 127 -3.34 -14.44 7.71
N GLU A 128 -2.03 -14.35 7.90
CA GLU A 128 -1.05 -14.64 6.85
C GLU A 128 -1.17 -16.06 6.30
N ILE A 129 -1.38 -17.06 7.15
CA ILE A 129 -1.48 -18.47 6.73
C ILE A 129 -2.56 -18.69 5.65
N LYS A 130 -3.60 -17.85 5.66
CA LYS A 130 -4.73 -17.96 4.71
C LYS A 130 -4.49 -17.18 3.42
N TRP A 131 -3.58 -16.19 3.45
CA TRP A 131 -3.49 -15.20 2.37
C TRP A 131 -2.08 -15.08 1.77
N CYS A 132 -1.17 -16.01 2.11
CA CYS A 132 0.17 -16.07 1.51
C CYS A 132 0.43 -17.45 0.93
N LYS A 133 0.92 -17.50 -0.31
CA LYS A 133 1.43 -18.74 -0.93
C LYS A 133 2.53 -19.36 -0.08
N LYS A 134 2.48 -20.68 0.08
CA LYS A 134 3.52 -21.43 0.82
C LYS A 134 4.92 -21.18 0.24
N ASP A 135 5.04 -21.07 -1.08
CA ASP A 135 6.33 -20.83 -1.73
C ASP A 135 6.95 -19.51 -1.26
N LEU A 136 6.15 -18.45 -1.12
CA LEU A 136 6.66 -17.17 -0.63
C LEU A 136 7.05 -17.27 0.85
N ILE A 137 6.25 -17.97 1.65
CA ILE A 137 6.57 -18.23 3.06
C ILE A 137 7.93 -18.90 3.20
N UNK A 138 8.04 -19.75 2.36
CA UNK A 138 9.09 -20.37 2.33
C UNK A 138 10.16 -19.67 1.95
N LYS A 139 10.24 -19.03 0.93
CA LYS A 139 11.30 -18.17 0.36
C LYS A 139 11.85 -17.16 1.36
N LEU A 140 10.97 -16.57 2.15
CA LEU A 140 11.35 -15.54 3.13
C LEU A 140 11.70 -16.09 4.51
N GLY A 141 11.58 -17.39 4.71
CA GLY A 141 11.92 -18.05 5.97
C GLY A 141 11.01 -17.66 7.13
N MET A 142 9.71 -17.51 6.85
CA MET A 142 8.74 -17.02 7.84
C MET A 142 7.67 -18.06 8.16
N ASP A 143 8.09 -19.32 8.34
CA ASP A 143 7.19 -20.44 8.56
C ASP A 143 7.05 -20.76 10.07
N ASP A 144 6.81 -19.70 10.85
CA ASP A 144 6.61 -19.82 12.30
C ASP A 144 5.17 -19.45 12.68
N GLU A 145 4.70 -20.01 13.78
CA GLU A 145 3.30 -19.86 14.22
C GLU A 145 2.91 -18.40 14.49
N ASP A 146 3.81 -17.63 15.07
CA ASP A 146 3.50 -16.22 15.40
C ASP A 146 3.23 -15.43 14.12
N PHE A 147 4.07 -15.61 13.11
CA PHE A 147 3.86 -14.94 11.83
C PHE A 147 2.59 -15.47 11.15
N LEU A 148 2.46 -16.81 11.03
CA LEU A 148 1.36 -17.44 10.28
C LEU A 148 -0.02 -17.02 10.81
N ASN A 149 -0.14 -16.82 12.12
CA ASN A 149 -1.40 -16.43 12.75
C ASN A 149 -1.57 -14.93 12.92
N SER A 150 -0.59 -14.13 12.49
CA SER A 150 -0.69 -12.67 12.59
C SER A 150 -1.56 -12.09 11.48
N THR A 151 -2.21 -10.96 11.76
CA THR A 151 -3.04 -10.23 10.78
C THR A 151 -2.16 -9.66 9.67
N GLN A 152 -2.59 -9.83 8.42
CA GLN A 152 -1.86 -9.31 7.26
C GLN A 152 -1.92 -7.77 7.23
N ILE A 153 -0.81 -7.15 6.86
CA ILE A 153 -0.67 -5.70 6.72
C ILE A 153 -1.06 -5.32 5.28
N GLN A 154 -1.89 -4.29 5.14
CA GLN A 154 -2.32 -3.82 3.82
C GLN A 154 -1.21 -3.03 3.12
N SER A 155 -1.01 -3.30 1.85
CA SER A 155 -0.08 -2.52 1.01
C SER A 155 -0.77 -1.33 0.33
N GLY A 156 -2.04 -1.13 0.59
CA GLY A 156 -2.81 -0.03 -0.01
C GLY A 156 -2.74 1.28 0.75
N ILE A 157 -2.17 1.29 1.95
CA ILE A 157 -2.04 2.49 2.79
C ILE A 157 -0.73 2.35 3.56
N ILE A 158 0.29 3.10 3.15
CA ILE A 158 1.64 2.99 3.72
C ILE A 158 2.19 4.39 3.99
N LEU A 159 2.35 4.73 5.26
CA LEU A 159 3.00 5.96 5.70
C LEU A 159 4.36 5.57 6.26
N LEU A 160 5.45 5.99 5.61
CA LEU A 160 6.78 5.56 6.01
C LEU A 160 7.76 6.72 6.15
N LEU A 161 8.69 6.55 7.09
CA LEU A 161 9.87 7.40 7.20
C LEU A 161 10.89 6.93 6.18
N VAL A 162 11.43 7.85 5.38
CA VAL A 162 12.51 7.53 4.44
C VAL A 162 13.81 7.38 5.23
N CYS A 163 14.39 6.20 5.22
CA CYS A 163 15.61 5.88 5.97
C CYS A 163 16.23 4.60 5.37
N PRO A 164 17.46 4.25 5.75
CA PRO A 164 18.08 3.05 5.17
C PRO A 164 17.24 1.78 5.30
N GLU A 165 16.56 1.60 6.42
CA GLU A 165 15.76 0.39 6.67
C GLU A 165 14.54 0.31 5.76
N THR A 166 13.82 1.42 5.55
CA THR A 166 12.65 1.43 4.67
C THR A 166 13.07 1.38 3.20
N ARG A 167 14.22 1.99 2.84
CA ARG A 167 14.79 1.83 1.49
C ARG A 167 15.12 0.36 1.21
N LYS A 168 15.73 -0.32 2.19
CA LYS A 168 16.04 -1.75 2.06
C LYS A 168 14.76 -2.56 1.82
N LEU A 169 13.72 -2.31 2.64
CA LEU A 169 12.45 -3.02 2.50
C LEU A 169 11.85 -2.83 1.10
N VAL A 170 11.78 -1.58 0.63
CA VAL A 170 11.15 -1.28 -0.66
C VAL A 170 11.96 -1.87 -1.81
N ASN A 171 13.30 -1.82 -1.74
CA ASN A 171 14.16 -2.44 -2.74
C ASN A 171 13.91 -3.95 -2.80
N GLU A 172 13.86 -4.60 -1.66
CA GLU A 172 13.62 -6.05 -1.59
C GLU A 172 12.20 -6.40 -2.06
N TRP A 173 11.26 -5.57 -1.76
CA TRP A 173 9.90 -5.73 -2.27
C TRP A 173 9.86 -5.69 -3.81
N UNK A 174 10.52 -4.80 -4.49
CA UNK A 174 10.70 -4.66 -5.72
C UNK A 174 11.21 -5.74 -6.24
N ASP A 175 12.41 -6.33 -5.72
CA ASP A 175 13.18 -7.49 -6.23
C ASP A 175 12.39 -8.79 -6.17
N ILE A 176 11.76 -9.08 -5.04
CA ILE A 176 10.93 -10.28 -4.86
C ILE A 176 9.77 -10.29 -5.85
N SER A 177 9.14 -9.13 -6.08
CA SER A 177 8.02 -9.01 -7.00
C SER A 177 8.42 -9.23 -8.46
N CYS A 178 9.69 -9.03 -8.80
CA CYS A 178 10.18 -9.27 -10.16
C CYS A 178 10.22 -10.77 -10.53
N ASP A 179 10.22 -11.64 -9.55
CA ASP A 179 9.93 -13.05 -9.75
C ASP A 179 8.41 -13.19 -9.62
N TYR A 180 7.73 -13.12 -10.75
CA TYR A 180 6.28 -12.97 -10.81
C TYR A 180 5.50 -14.05 -10.05
N HIS A 181 6.08 -15.23 -9.89
CA HIS A 181 5.46 -16.30 -9.10
C HIS A 181 5.15 -15.83 -7.66
N ASN A 182 5.92 -14.88 -7.16
CA ASN A 182 5.72 -14.36 -5.79
C ASN A 182 4.53 -13.41 -5.68
N ILE A 183 3.97 -12.95 -6.81
CA ILE A 183 2.85 -11.99 -6.78
C ILE A 183 1.64 -12.41 -7.62
N ASP A 184 1.75 -13.45 -8.46
CA ASP A 184 0.66 -13.82 -9.39
C ASP A 184 -0.27 -14.88 -8.80
N ASP A 185 -1.25 -15.31 -9.59
CA ASP A 185 -2.22 -16.34 -9.20
C ASP A 185 -1.78 -17.76 -9.58
N SER A 186 -0.54 -17.96 -10.06
CA SER A 186 -0.06 -19.30 -10.37
C SER A 186 -0.07 -20.19 -9.13
N PRO A 187 -0.38 -21.48 -9.28
CA PRO A 187 -0.40 -22.39 -8.13
C PRO A 187 0.95 -22.49 -7.43
N SER A 188 0.93 -22.61 -6.12
CA SER A 188 2.13 -22.87 -5.33
C SER A 188 2.72 -24.23 -5.71
N VAL A 189 4.03 -24.34 -5.83
CA VAL A 189 4.75 -25.61 -6.04
C VAL A 189 4.69 -26.45 -4.75
N SER A 190 4.96 -25.81 -3.62
CA SER A 190 4.80 -26.44 -2.30
C SER A 190 3.32 -26.47 -1.92
N LYS A 191 2.87 -27.56 -1.32
CA LYS A 191 1.47 -27.63 -0.85
C LYS A 191 1.17 -26.50 0.11
N ASN A 192 0.20 -25.66 -0.20
CA ASN A 192 -0.30 -24.64 0.71
C ASN A 192 -0.92 -25.26 1.95
N TYR A 193 -1.01 -24.49 3.02
CA TYR A 193 -1.73 -24.91 4.22
C TYR A 193 -3.20 -25.19 3.90
N ASP A 194 -3.82 -26.11 4.61
CA ASP A 194 -5.20 -26.51 4.36
C ASP A 194 -6.18 -25.34 4.50
N SER A 195 -5.82 -24.32 5.29
CA SER A 195 -6.64 -23.11 5.49
C SER A 195 -6.40 -22.03 4.43
N PHE A 196 -5.48 -22.22 3.48
CA PHE A 196 -5.14 -21.23 2.46
C PHE A 196 -6.35 -20.91 1.59
N VAL A 197 -6.61 -19.61 1.38
CA VAL A 197 -7.73 -19.13 0.58
C VAL A 197 -7.24 -18.60 -0.77
N GLU A 198 -6.32 -17.62 -0.72
CA GLU A 198 -5.86 -16.94 -1.93
C GLU A 198 -4.59 -16.17 -1.59
N HIS A 199 -3.73 -15.99 -2.59
CA HIS A 199 -2.54 -15.15 -2.44
C HIS A 199 -2.92 -13.68 -2.61
N ARG A 200 -2.34 -12.80 -1.77
CA ARG A 200 -2.64 -11.36 -1.83
C ARG A 200 -1.56 -10.55 -2.51
N HIS A 201 -0.85 -11.19 -3.43
CA HIS A 201 0.01 -10.51 -4.41
C HIS A 201 1.11 -9.65 -3.76
N ASP A 202 1.25 -8.41 -4.23
CA ASP A 202 2.19 -7.43 -3.69
C ASP A 202 2.02 -7.22 -2.18
N GLN A 203 0.79 -7.30 -1.69
CA GLN A 203 0.47 -7.11 -0.27
C GLN A 203 1.09 -8.21 0.59
N SER A 204 1.06 -9.47 0.12
CA SER A 204 1.69 -10.56 0.86
C SER A 204 3.19 -10.33 1.01
N VAL A 205 3.86 -9.89 -0.07
CA VAL A 205 5.29 -9.60 -0.01
C VAL A 205 5.56 -8.44 0.97
N PHE A 206 4.80 -7.34 0.84
CA PHE A 206 4.98 -6.17 1.71
C PHE A 206 4.78 -6.55 3.18
N SER A 207 3.67 -7.24 3.49
CA SER A 207 3.33 -7.60 4.86
C SER A 207 4.44 -8.45 5.50
N MET A 208 4.92 -9.45 4.76
CA MET A 208 5.98 -10.33 5.24
C MET A 208 7.27 -9.55 5.52
N LEU A 209 7.69 -8.69 4.59
CA LEU A 209 8.94 -7.93 4.76
C LEU A 209 8.84 -6.94 5.92
N ALA A 210 7.70 -6.25 6.04
CA ALA A 210 7.50 -5.27 7.10
C ALA A 210 7.59 -5.91 8.49
N LYS A 211 7.04 -7.13 8.61
CA LYS A 211 7.12 -7.91 9.86
C LYS A 211 8.53 -8.48 10.09
N LYS A 212 9.13 -9.05 9.03
CA LYS A 212 10.50 -9.61 9.09
C LYS A 212 11.50 -8.59 9.63
N TYR A 213 11.38 -7.35 9.16
CA TYR A 213 12.29 -6.29 9.58
C TYR A 213 11.81 -5.50 10.80
N LYS A 214 10.64 -5.88 11.34
CA LYS A 214 10.05 -5.25 12.55
C LYS A 214 9.90 -3.75 12.38
N LEU A 215 9.41 -3.31 11.20
CA LEU A 215 9.29 -1.90 10.87
C LEU A 215 7.87 -1.34 11.08
N ILE A 216 6.89 -2.20 11.33
CA ILE A 216 5.49 -1.79 11.48
C ILE A 216 5.23 -1.25 12.89
N SER A 217 4.62 -0.08 12.95
CA SER A 217 4.13 0.53 14.18
C SER A 217 2.89 -0.20 14.69
N ASP A 218 2.81 -0.37 16.00
CA ASP A 218 1.60 -0.88 16.65
C ASP A 218 0.51 0.18 16.76
N ASN A 219 0.82 1.44 16.42
CA ASN A 219 -0.15 2.53 16.50
C ASN A 219 -1.16 2.41 15.36
N MET A 220 -2.44 2.39 15.71
CA MET A 220 -3.55 2.19 14.78
C MET A 220 -4.25 3.48 14.36
N LEU A 221 -3.70 4.64 14.70
CA LEU A 221 -4.35 5.94 14.43
C LEU A 221 -4.65 6.15 12.94
N LEU A 222 -3.79 5.63 12.07
CA LEU A 222 -3.96 5.78 10.61
C LEU A 222 -5.29 5.16 10.13
N GLU A 223 -5.79 4.14 10.84
CA GLU A 223 -7.07 3.50 10.50
C GLU A 223 -8.26 4.44 10.72
N ASP A 224 -8.11 5.45 11.59
CA ASP A 224 -9.16 6.46 11.81
C ASP A 224 -9.10 7.59 10.79
N VAL A 225 -8.06 7.64 9.96
CA VAL A 225 -7.77 8.79 9.07
C VAL A 225 -8.16 8.51 7.64
N VAL A 226 -7.82 7.31 7.11
CA VAL A 226 -7.99 6.99 5.69
C VAL A 226 -9.27 6.20 5.48
N TYR A 227 -10.19 6.74 4.66
CA TYR A 227 -11.45 6.06 4.32
C TYR A 227 -11.17 5.05 3.20
N ILE A 228 -11.44 3.77 3.45
CA ILE A 228 -11.24 2.69 2.48
C ILE A 228 -12.57 2.39 1.79
N PHE A 229 -12.92 3.19 0.79
CA PHE A 229 -14.21 3.08 0.10
C PHE A 229 -14.16 2.22 -1.16
N ARG A 230 -12.96 1.86 -1.63
CA ARG A 230 -12.77 1.24 -2.95
C ARG A 230 -13.46 2.06 -4.04
N ASN A 231 -13.39 3.37 -3.90
CA ASN A 231 -14.03 4.32 -4.81
C ASN A 231 -13.17 4.50 -6.07
N ARG A 232 -13.61 3.91 -7.16
CA ARG A 232 -12.87 3.90 -8.43
C ARG A 232 -13.32 5.02 -9.36
N GLY A 233 -13.91 6.08 -8.82
CA GLY A 233 -14.44 7.21 -9.60
C GLY A 233 -14.08 8.56 -9.03
N GLY A 234 -14.49 9.58 -9.76
CA GLY A 234 -14.14 10.98 -9.45
C GLY A 234 -15.04 11.65 -8.41
N ILE A 235 -16.17 11.05 -8.06
CA ILE A 235 -17.11 11.64 -7.12
C ILE A 235 -16.84 11.12 -5.71
N SER A 236 -16.63 12.04 -4.76
CA SER A 236 -16.35 11.69 -3.36
C SER A 236 -17.57 11.10 -2.66
N ARG A 237 -17.35 10.10 -1.82
CA ARG A 237 -18.37 9.51 -0.95
C ARG A 237 -18.34 10.09 0.47
N LEU A 238 -17.41 10.98 0.76
CA LEU A 238 -17.17 11.46 2.12
C LEU A 238 -18.39 12.12 2.74
N LYS A 239 -19.03 13.04 2.02
CA LYS A 239 -20.16 13.80 2.57
C LYS A 239 -21.29 12.89 3.02
N GLU A 240 -21.66 11.95 2.18
CA GLU A 240 -22.71 10.98 2.49
C GLU A 240 -22.30 10.08 3.66
N TRP A 241 -21.05 9.57 3.61
CA TRP A 241 -20.54 8.69 4.65
C TRP A 241 -20.54 9.36 6.02
N ILE A 242 -20.03 10.60 6.08
CA ILE A 242 -19.91 11.33 7.35
C ILE A 242 -21.29 11.61 7.95
N SER A 243 -22.28 11.89 7.10
CA SER A 243 -23.65 12.15 7.59
C SER A 243 -24.26 10.92 8.27
N ILE A 244 -23.83 9.71 7.86
CA ILE A 244 -24.37 8.45 8.40
C ILE A 244 -23.52 7.91 9.55
N TYR A 245 -22.20 7.95 9.40
CA TYR A 245 -21.27 7.21 10.27
C TYR A 245 -20.31 8.11 11.08
N GLY A 246 -20.32 9.42 10.84
CA GLY A 246 -19.39 10.35 11.49
C GLY A 246 -18.02 10.36 10.80
N THR A 247 -17.07 11.05 11.43
CA THR A 247 -15.78 11.36 10.82
C THR A 247 -14.72 10.26 10.96
N SER A 248 -14.94 9.25 11.82
CA SER A 248 -13.98 8.16 11.96
C SER A 248 -13.97 7.28 10.71
N ALA A 249 -12.77 7.11 10.12
CA ALA A 249 -12.61 6.29 8.93
C ALA A 249 -12.62 4.79 9.24
N LYS A 250 -12.43 4.40 10.50
CA LYS A 250 -12.27 2.99 10.90
C LYS A 250 -13.41 2.10 10.43
N LYS A 251 -14.63 2.60 10.49
CA LYS A 251 -15.82 1.85 10.06
C LYS A 251 -15.78 1.48 8.57
N SER A 252 -15.10 2.29 7.73
CA SER A 252 -15.00 1.99 6.30
C SER A 252 -14.22 0.71 6.01
N MET A 253 -13.36 0.29 6.94
CA MET A 253 -12.60 -0.95 6.82
C MET A 253 -13.46 -2.19 7.09
N GLN A 254 -14.54 -2.04 7.84
CA GLN A 254 -15.39 -3.14 8.27
C GLN A 254 -16.53 -3.41 7.31
N ILE A 255 -16.97 -2.38 6.59
CA ILE A 255 -18.07 -2.50 5.63
C ILE A 255 -17.49 -2.81 4.25
N GLN A 256 -17.52 -4.08 3.89
CA GLN A 256 -17.11 -4.50 2.54
C GLN A 256 -18.34 -4.52 1.66
N PHE A 257 -18.31 -3.69 0.63
CA PHE A 257 -19.36 -3.63 -0.39
C PHE A 257 -19.07 -4.65 -1.49
#